data_468303a731135eb1fc318b4b17b78ab4
#
_entry.id   468303a731135eb1fc318b4b17b78ab4
#
_cell.length_a   1.000
_cell.length_b   1.000
_cell.length_c   1.000
_cell.angle_alpha   90.00
_cell.angle_beta   90.00
_cell.angle_gamma   90.00
#
_symmetry.space_group_name_H-M   'P 1'
#
loop_
_entity.id
_entity.type
_entity.pdbx_description
1 polymer ?
#
loop_
_entity_poly.entity_id
_entity_poly.type
_entity_poly.pdbx_seq_one_letter_code
_entity_poly.pdbx_strand_id
1 'polypeptide(L)'
;MVTQVIPPRKLYKIGEVMRYSGLTRQTVHNYTVLGLLTEAERTDSGHRLYDEEVFIKIERIKKMRQSGKSLKEIRKLLSNK
;
A
#
# COMPACT_ATOMS: atom_id res chain seq x y z
N MET A 1 35.69 -4.57 9.55
CA MET A 1 34.59 -3.90 8.89
C MET A 1 33.46 -4.85 8.62
N VAL A 2 32.27 -4.48 8.97
CA VAL A 2 31.12 -5.34 8.79
C VAL A 2 30.48 -5.06 7.43
N THR A 3 30.39 -6.08 6.62
CA THR A 3 29.66 -5.99 5.37
C THR A 3 28.20 -6.26 5.65
N GLN A 4 27.37 -5.26 5.40
CA GLN A 4 25.94 -5.40 5.62
C GLN A 4 25.30 -6.08 4.43
N VAL A 5 24.65 -7.20 4.67
CA VAL A 5 23.91 -7.89 3.65
C VAL A 5 22.48 -7.37 3.68
N ILE A 6 22.05 -6.75 2.58
CA ILE A 6 20.70 -6.25 2.47
C ILE A 6 19.83 -7.38 1.93
N PRO A 7 18.84 -7.84 2.69
CA PRO A 7 17.99 -8.91 2.21
C PRO A 7 17.13 -8.42 1.01
N PRO A 8 16.68 -9.34 0.16
CA PRO A 8 15.79 -8.98 -0.93
C PRO A 8 14.54 -8.29 -0.39
N ARG A 9 14.04 -7.33 -1.14
CA ARG A 9 12.81 -6.65 -0.79
C ARG A 9 11.67 -7.66 -0.72
N LYS A 10 10.95 -7.64 0.38
CA LYS A 10 9.79 -8.51 0.52
C LYS A 10 8.60 -7.91 -0.22
N LEU A 11 7.95 -8.72 -1.03
CA LEU A 11 6.74 -8.34 -1.75
C LEU A 11 5.55 -9.12 -1.22
N TYR A 12 4.40 -8.46 -1.18
CA TYR A 12 3.18 -9.00 -0.62
C TYR A 12 2.12 -9.11 -1.69
N LYS A 13 1.44 -10.26 -1.74
CA LYS A 13 0.28 -10.44 -2.59
C LYS A 13 -0.91 -9.73 -1.97
N ILE A 14 -1.93 -9.47 -2.79
CA ILE A 14 -3.12 -8.75 -2.30
C ILE A 14 -3.77 -9.46 -1.11
N GLY A 15 -3.77 -10.80 -1.11
CA GLY A 15 -4.32 -11.57 0.02
C GLY A 15 -3.58 -11.31 1.32
N GLU A 16 -2.28 -11.12 1.25
CA GLU A 16 -1.47 -10.79 2.44
C GLU A 16 -1.74 -9.36 2.89
N VAL A 17 -1.85 -8.43 1.94
CA VAL A 17 -2.21 -7.04 2.25
C VAL A 17 -3.56 -6.99 2.96
N MET A 18 -4.54 -7.74 2.47
CA MET A 18 -5.86 -7.84 3.09
C MET A 18 -5.77 -8.38 4.51
N ARG A 19 -4.99 -9.45 4.70
CA ARG A 19 -4.85 -10.10 6.00
C ARG A 19 -4.27 -9.17 7.06
N TYR A 20 -3.19 -8.47 6.73
CA TYR A 20 -2.51 -7.63 7.70
C TYR A 20 -3.17 -6.27 7.90
N SER A 21 -3.87 -5.76 6.89
CA SER A 21 -4.50 -4.45 6.98
C SER A 21 -5.95 -4.50 7.44
N GLY A 22 -6.60 -5.64 7.29
CA GLY A 22 -8.03 -5.75 7.55
C GLY A 22 -8.90 -5.17 6.45
N LEU A 23 -8.33 -4.72 5.35
CA LEU A 23 -9.09 -4.18 4.23
C LEU A 23 -9.63 -5.29 3.35
N THR A 24 -10.75 -5.02 2.67
CA THR A 24 -11.27 -5.94 1.67
C THR A 24 -10.45 -5.84 0.39
N ARG A 25 -10.55 -6.88 -0.44
CA ARG A 25 -9.90 -6.88 -1.76
C ARG A 25 -10.34 -5.66 -2.58
N GLN A 26 -11.64 -5.38 -2.56
CA GLN A 26 -12.20 -4.25 -3.31
C GLN A 26 -11.60 -2.93 -2.85
N THR A 27 -11.44 -2.75 -1.54
CA THR A 27 -10.86 -1.52 -1.00
C THR A 27 -9.40 -1.37 -1.40
N VAL A 28 -8.61 -2.43 -1.32
CA VAL A 28 -7.20 -2.40 -1.75
C VAL A 28 -7.13 -2.04 -3.23
N HIS A 29 -7.98 -2.67 -4.04
CA HIS A 29 -8.05 -2.39 -5.48
C HIS A 29 -8.39 -0.91 -5.73
N ASN A 30 -9.44 -0.43 -5.09
CA ASN A 30 -9.88 0.97 -5.26
C ASN A 30 -8.80 1.96 -4.86
N TYR A 31 -8.12 1.71 -3.75
CA TYR A 31 -7.05 2.59 -3.30
C TYR A 31 -5.88 2.58 -4.28
N THR A 32 -5.59 1.45 -4.89
CA THR A 32 -4.54 1.36 -5.91
C THR A 32 -4.93 2.14 -7.16
N VAL A 33 -6.17 1.96 -7.63
CA VAL A 33 -6.67 2.68 -8.81
C VAL A 33 -6.68 4.19 -8.58
N LEU A 34 -7.04 4.62 -7.37
CA LEU A 34 -7.06 6.04 -7.01
C LEU A 34 -5.67 6.64 -6.80
N GLY A 35 -4.63 5.82 -6.82
CA GLY A 35 -3.27 6.29 -6.60
C GLY A 35 -2.89 6.47 -5.13
N LEU A 36 -3.73 5.96 -4.21
CA LEU A 36 -3.42 6.00 -2.78
C LEU A 36 -2.41 4.94 -2.39
N LEU A 37 -2.43 3.81 -3.07
CA LEU A 37 -1.45 2.75 -2.90
C LEU A 37 -0.77 2.52 -4.24
N THR A 38 0.49 2.14 -4.20
CA THR A 38 1.27 1.89 -5.41
C THR A 38 1.74 0.43 -5.40
N GLU A 39 1.47 -0.28 -6.48
CA GLU A 39 2.05 -1.62 -6.63
C GLU A 39 3.54 -1.50 -6.93
N ALA A 40 4.33 -2.42 -6.38
CA ALA A 40 5.77 -2.42 -6.60
C ALA A 40 6.12 -3.17 -7.89
N GLU A 41 5.42 -4.28 -8.14
CA GLU A 41 5.64 -5.11 -9.31
C GLU A 41 4.35 -5.84 -9.66
N ARG A 42 4.38 -6.56 -10.77
CA ARG A 42 3.32 -7.51 -11.14
C ARG A 42 3.94 -8.85 -11.45
N THR A 43 3.22 -9.92 -11.16
CA THR A 43 3.61 -11.27 -11.58
C THR A 43 3.38 -11.42 -13.08
N ASP A 44 3.92 -12.49 -13.65
CA ASP A 44 3.73 -12.79 -15.07
C ASP A 44 2.25 -12.95 -15.44
N SER A 45 1.44 -13.39 -14.47
CA SER A 45 -0.01 -13.53 -14.68
C SER A 45 -0.78 -12.25 -14.41
N GLY A 46 -0.09 -11.15 -14.13
CA GLY A 46 -0.71 -9.83 -13.97
C GLY A 46 -1.20 -9.51 -12.56
N HIS A 47 -0.86 -10.31 -11.57
CA HIS A 47 -1.23 -10.03 -10.18
C HIS A 47 -0.32 -8.96 -9.58
N ARG A 48 -0.92 -8.03 -8.85
CA ARG A 48 -0.18 -6.95 -8.20
C ARG A 48 0.58 -7.46 -6.98
N LEU A 49 1.80 -6.94 -6.82
CA LEU A 49 2.64 -7.17 -5.64
C LEU A 49 2.95 -5.83 -5.01
N TYR A 50 2.92 -5.78 -3.69
CA TYR A 50 3.13 -4.55 -2.90
C TYR A 50 4.33 -4.73 -1.99
N ASP A 51 5.08 -3.67 -1.78
CA ASP A 51 6.17 -3.69 -0.80
C ASP A 51 5.68 -3.24 0.58
N GLU A 52 6.59 -3.17 1.54
CA GLU A 52 6.24 -2.83 2.92
C GLU A 52 5.62 -1.46 3.08
N GLU A 53 5.90 -0.53 2.20
CA GLU A 53 5.34 0.82 2.28
C GLU A 53 3.82 0.83 2.17
N VAL A 54 3.24 -0.20 1.57
CA VAL A 54 1.78 -0.28 1.47
C VAL A 54 1.12 -0.23 2.84
N PHE A 55 1.73 -0.87 3.83
CA PHE A 55 1.16 -0.90 5.18
C PHE A 55 1.25 0.45 5.87
N ILE A 56 2.34 1.17 5.66
CA ILE A 56 2.50 2.52 6.18
C ILE A 56 1.46 3.45 5.59
N LYS A 57 1.26 3.37 4.27
CA LYS A 57 0.27 4.18 3.58
C LYS A 57 -1.15 3.85 4.04
N ILE A 58 -1.46 2.57 4.22
CA ILE A 58 -2.78 2.16 4.70
C ILE A 58 -3.04 2.73 6.10
N GLU A 59 -2.06 2.69 6.99
CA GLU A 59 -2.22 3.26 8.32
C GLU A 59 -2.50 4.76 8.26
N ARG A 60 -1.78 5.48 7.41
CA ARG A 60 -2.02 6.91 7.20
C ARG A 60 -3.42 7.16 6.66
N ILE A 61 -3.85 6.37 5.69
CA ILE A 61 -5.20 6.50 5.12
C ILE A 61 -6.25 6.30 6.19
N LYS A 62 -6.11 5.25 7.02
CA LYS A 62 -7.05 4.98 8.11
C LYS A 62 -7.16 6.14 9.07
N LYS A 63 -6.02 6.71 9.48
CA LYS A 63 -6.02 7.85 10.40
C LYS A 63 -6.69 9.08 9.81
N MET A 64 -6.41 9.38 8.55
CA MET A 64 -7.02 10.52 7.88
C MET A 64 -8.52 10.33 7.69
N ARG A 65 -8.95 9.10 7.37
CA ARG A 65 -10.38 8.80 7.28
C ARG A 65 -11.07 8.97 8.62
N GLN A 66 -10.44 8.54 9.70
CA GLN A 66 -10.98 8.71 11.05
C GLN A 66 -11.13 10.18 11.43
N SER A 67 -10.26 11.03 10.89
CA SER A 67 -10.36 12.48 11.13
C SER A 67 -11.34 13.18 10.19
N GLY A 68 -12.03 12.41 9.35
CA GLY A 68 -13.09 12.95 8.49
C GLY A 68 -12.67 13.37 7.11
N LYS A 69 -11.42 13.09 6.70
CA LYS A 69 -10.97 13.47 5.37
C LYS A 69 -11.55 12.55 4.30
N SER A 70 -11.87 13.12 3.15
CA SER A 70 -12.31 12.35 2.00
C SER A 70 -11.12 11.66 1.33
N LEU A 71 -11.40 10.64 0.51
CA LEU A 71 -10.33 9.96 -0.24
C LEU A 71 -9.62 10.93 -1.18
N LYS A 72 -10.34 11.88 -1.76
CA LYS A 72 -9.75 12.89 -2.63
C LYS A 72 -8.74 13.77 -1.89
N GLU A 73 -9.10 14.20 -0.68
CA GLU A 73 -8.19 14.97 0.17
C GLU A 73 -6.98 14.16 0.59
N ILE A 74 -7.18 12.90 0.94
CA ILE A 74 -6.10 12.01 1.33
C ILE A 74 -5.13 11.81 0.17
N ARG A 75 -5.65 11.58 -1.03
CA ARG A 75 -4.82 11.42 -2.21
C ARG A 75 -3.95 12.64 -2.43
N LYS A 76 -4.53 13.82 -2.29
CA LYS A 76 -3.81 15.08 -2.46
C LYS A 76 -2.68 15.22 -1.42
N LEU A 77 -2.96 14.87 -0.17
CA LEU A 77 -1.98 14.95 0.91
C LEU A 77 -0.84 13.95 0.74
N LEU A 78 -1.16 12.73 0.29
CA LEU A 78 -0.15 11.70 0.11
C LEU A 78 0.75 11.96 -1.10
N SER A 79 0.26 12.67 -2.10
CA SER A 79 1.04 12.99 -3.29
C SER A 79 1.84 14.27 -3.15
N ASN A 80 1.55 15.09 -2.16
CA ASN A 80 2.32 16.30 -1.87
C ASN A 80 3.59 15.94 -1.12
N LYS A 81 4.69 16.43 -1.60
CA LYS A 81 5.98 16.27 -0.94
C LYS A 81 6.41 17.56 -0.27
#